data_e0390f43cf177d33e2dbd702d416c95b
#
_entry.id   e0390f43cf177d33e2dbd702d416c95b
#
_cell.length_a   1.000
_cell.length_b   1.000
_cell.length_c   1.000
_cell.angle_alpha   90.00
_cell.angle_beta   90.00
_cell.angle_gamma   90.00
#
_symmetry.space_group_name_H-M   'P 1'
#
loop_
_entity.id
_entity.type
_entity.pdbx_description
1 polymer ?
#
loop_
_entity_poly.entity_id
_entity_poly.type
_entity_poly.pdbx_seq_one_letter_code
_entity_poly.pdbx_strand_id
1 'polypeptide(L)'
;MTRFRHLTWMLIAAFALVLSTSQSEAQKRPDADEPGLVADDGYELEPQFRKQVVYYRTSEAPGTIIVVTAERHLYLIQGNGRALRYGIGVGREGFTWQGLVNITRKAEWPDWTPPPEMIQRQPYLPRFMAGGPGNPMGARALYLGGTVYRIHGTNAPETIGHAVSSGCFRMTNDDVVDLYERVPVGAKVVVL
;
A
#
# COMPACT_ATOMS: atom_id res chain seq x y z
N MET A 1 62.32 -8.04 -67.63
CA MET A 1 61.68 -9.12 -66.85
C MET A 1 61.45 -8.60 -65.44
N THR A 2 60.30 -8.01 -65.21
CA THR A 2 59.99 -7.30 -63.93
C THR A 2 58.75 -7.95 -63.29
N ARG A 3 58.92 -8.58 -62.15
CA ARG A 3 57.86 -9.23 -61.41
C ARG A 3 57.21 -8.24 -60.51
N PHE A 4 55.94 -7.92 -60.74
CA PHE A 4 55.08 -7.18 -59.81
C PHE A 4 54.61 -8.06 -58.65
N ARG A 5 54.89 -7.70 -57.42
CA ARG A 5 54.34 -8.31 -56.21
C ARG A 5 53.15 -7.47 -55.74
N HIS A 6 51.95 -8.02 -55.86
CA HIS A 6 50.74 -7.43 -55.28
C HIS A 6 50.72 -7.66 -53.79
N LEU A 7 50.74 -6.56 -53.04
CA LEU A 7 50.61 -6.54 -51.61
C LEU A 7 49.10 -6.32 -51.27
N THR A 8 48.43 -7.38 -50.87
CA THR A 8 47.04 -7.33 -50.43
C THR A 8 47.00 -6.85 -48.99
N TRP A 9 46.39 -5.69 -48.75
CA TRP A 9 46.12 -5.15 -47.43
C TRP A 9 44.79 -5.75 -46.92
N MET A 10 44.84 -6.60 -45.91
CA MET A 10 43.69 -7.06 -45.15
C MET A 10 43.34 -5.96 -44.14
N LEU A 11 42.21 -5.29 -44.36
CA LEU A 11 41.58 -4.42 -43.38
C LEU A 11 40.78 -5.28 -42.39
N ILE A 12 41.29 -5.47 -41.17
CA ILE A 12 40.53 -6.08 -40.06
C ILE A 12 39.68 -4.96 -39.45
N ALA A 13 38.39 -4.96 -39.76
CA ALA A 13 37.42 -4.13 -39.09
C ALA A 13 37.09 -4.73 -37.71
N ALA A 14 37.66 -4.17 -36.67
CA ALA A 14 37.27 -4.51 -35.27
C ALA A 14 35.88 -3.93 -34.97
N PHE A 15 34.87 -4.81 -34.97
CA PHE A 15 33.52 -4.48 -34.56
C PHE A 15 33.49 -4.44 -33.02
N ALA A 16 33.64 -3.26 -32.46
CA ALA A 16 33.46 -3.05 -30.99
C ALA A 16 31.99 -3.20 -30.68
N LEU A 17 31.60 -4.35 -30.12
CA LEU A 17 30.29 -4.61 -29.57
C LEU A 17 30.15 -3.81 -28.24
N VAL A 18 29.56 -2.61 -28.31
CA VAL A 18 29.18 -1.85 -27.13
C VAL A 18 27.99 -2.56 -26.48
N LEU A 19 28.26 -3.40 -25.51
CA LEU A 19 27.25 -3.94 -24.59
C LEU A 19 26.75 -2.77 -23.71
N SER A 20 25.67 -2.15 -24.17
CA SER A 20 24.88 -1.26 -23.34
C SER A 20 24.24 -2.09 -22.24
N THR A 21 24.88 -2.17 -21.08
CA THR A 21 24.24 -2.64 -19.86
C THR A 21 23.19 -1.58 -19.47
N SER A 22 21.94 -1.80 -19.89
CA SER A 22 20.79 -1.12 -19.31
C SER A 22 20.77 -1.51 -17.84
N GLN A 23 21.39 -0.69 -16.99
CA GLN A 23 21.08 -0.72 -15.57
C GLN A 23 19.62 -0.29 -15.47
N SER A 24 18.73 -1.28 -15.29
CA SER A 24 17.41 -1.03 -14.76
C SER A 24 17.64 -0.41 -13.38
N GLU A 25 17.66 0.93 -13.32
CA GLU A 25 17.43 1.62 -12.07
C GLU A 25 16.05 1.13 -11.60
N ALA A 26 16.08 0.18 -10.67
CA ALA A 26 14.91 -0.15 -9.90
C ALA A 26 14.46 1.16 -9.25
N GLN A 27 13.49 1.81 -9.88
CA GLN A 27 12.92 3.06 -9.44
C GLN A 27 12.44 2.81 -8.01
N LYS A 28 13.21 3.32 -7.04
CA LYS A 28 12.91 3.21 -5.63
C LYS A 28 11.51 3.78 -5.47
N ARG A 29 10.52 2.92 -5.29
CA ARG A 29 9.15 3.37 -5.07
C ARG A 29 9.19 4.33 -3.89
N PRO A 30 8.58 5.52 -3.99
CA PRO A 30 8.49 6.43 -2.86
C PRO A 30 8.01 5.62 -1.66
N ASP A 31 8.63 5.80 -0.50
CA ASP A 31 8.15 5.14 0.70
C ASP A 31 6.74 5.66 0.93
N ALA A 32 5.78 4.76 1.03
CA ALA A 32 4.35 5.09 1.04
C ALA A 32 3.93 6.01 2.22
N ASP A 33 4.87 6.35 3.07
CA ASP A 33 4.71 7.31 4.16
C ASP A 33 5.24 8.73 3.78
N GLU A 34 5.64 8.98 2.51
CA GLU A 34 6.08 10.31 2.09
C GLU A 34 4.88 11.24 1.90
N PRO A 35 4.92 12.43 2.56
CA PRO A 35 3.91 13.46 2.34
C PRO A 35 4.08 14.13 0.97
N GLY A 36 2.97 14.53 0.36
CA GLY A 36 2.98 15.46 -0.77
C GLY A 36 2.65 14.91 -2.13
N LEU A 37 2.32 13.63 -2.25
CA LEU A 37 1.69 13.14 -3.47
C LEU A 37 0.21 13.53 -3.45
N VAL A 38 -0.23 14.17 -4.52
CA VAL A 38 -1.60 14.70 -4.65
C VAL A 38 -2.58 13.54 -4.73
N ALA A 39 -3.77 13.77 -4.17
CA ALA A 39 -4.90 12.86 -4.26
C ALA A 39 -5.08 12.34 -5.69
N ASP A 40 -5.34 11.06 -5.76
CA ASP A 40 -5.62 10.34 -6.97
C ASP A 40 -6.87 10.85 -7.68
N ASP A 41 -6.69 11.57 -8.76
CA ASP A 41 -7.75 11.89 -9.70
C ASP A 41 -7.72 10.89 -10.87
N GLY A 42 -7.89 9.61 -10.59
CA GLY A 42 -8.05 8.60 -11.63
C GLY A 42 -7.25 7.31 -11.50
N TYR A 43 -6.65 7.01 -10.36
CA TYR A 43 -6.01 5.71 -10.15
C TYR A 43 -7.06 4.59 -10.13
N GLU A 44 -6.94 3.68 -11.04
CA GLU A 44 -7.83 2.53 -11.13
C GLU A 44 -7.21 1.30 -10.46
N LEU A 45 -7.83 0.83 -9.37
CA LEU A 45 -7.39 -0.39 -8.69
C LEU A 45 -7.40 -1.59 -9.63
N GLU A 46 -6.40 -2.46 -9.49
CA GLU A 46 -6.42 -3.77 -10.12
C GLU A 46 -7.73 -4.51 -9.77
N PRO A 47 -8.35 -5.22 -10.71
CA PRO A 47 -9.69 -5.80 -10.53
C PRO A 47 -9.86 -6.65 -9.27
N GLN A 48 -8.82 -7.37 -8.84
CA GLN A 48 -8.87 -8.20 -7.63
C GLN A 48 -8.96 -7.40 -6.34
N PHE A 49 -8.50 -6.14 -6.33
CA PHE A 49 -8.52 -5.27 -5.16
C PHE A 49 -9.73 -4.32 -5.13
N ARG A 50 -10.56 -4.32 -6.15
CA ARG A 50 -11.79 -3.52 -6.17
C ARG A 50 -12.79 -4.02 -5.14
N LYS A 51 -13.51 -3.10 -4.53
CA LYS A 51 -14.60 -3.40 -3.60
C LYS A 51 -15.66 -4.28 -4.26
N GLN A 52 -16.00 -5.40 -3.62
CA GLN A 52 -17.05 -6.30 -4.12
C GLN A 52 -17.67 -7.16 -3.01
N VAL A 53 -18.93 -7.55 -3.19
CA VAL A 53 -19.57 -8.55 -2.34
C VAL A 53 -19.07 -9.94 -2.73
N VAL A 54 -18.62 -10.70 -1.72
CA VAL A 54 -18.11 -12.06 -1.92
C VAL A 54 -18.79 -13.06 -0.99
N TYR A 55 -18.72 -14.32 -1.33
CA TYR A 55 -19.06 -15.40 -0.42
C TYR A 55 -17.97 -15.55 0.63
N TYR A 56 -18.35 -15.51 1.91
CA TYR A 56 -17.40 -15.63 3.02
C TYR A 56 -18.02 -16.39 4.18
N ARG A 57 -17.60 -17.65 4.38
CA ARG A 57 -18.09 -18.47 5.47
C ARG A 57 -17.28 -18.21 6.74
N THR A 58 -17.97 -17.77 7.77
CA THR A 58 -17.38 -17.51 9.08
C THR A 58 -18.45 -17.64 10.16
N SER A 59 -18.04 -17.89 11.39
CA SER A 59 -18.87 -17.79 12.60
C SER A 59 -18.93 -16.37 13.17
N GLU A 60 -18.17 -15.43 12.60
CA GLU A 60 -18.16 -14.05 13.07
C GLU A 60 -19.48 -13.34 12.78
N ALA A 61 -19.91 -12.52 13.73
CA ALA A 61 -21.15 -11.77 13.62
C ALA A 61 -21.09 -10.70 12.52
N PRO A 62 -22.23 -10.34 11.90
CA PRO A 62 -22.29 -9.19 11.01
C PRO A 62 -21.75 -7.91 11.68
N GLY A 63 -21.02 -7.08 10.92
CA GLY A 63 -20.32 -5.91 11.41
C GLY A 63 -18.88 -6.17 11.88
N THR A 64 -18.48 -7.46 12.02
CA THR A 64 -17.07 -7.80 12.27
C THR A 64 -16.22 -7.53 11.03
N ILE A 65 -15.05 -6.97 11.24
CA ILE A 65 -14.01 -6.81 10.22
C ILE A 65 -13.04 -7.98 10.36
N ILE A 66 -12.70 -8.65 9.25
CA ILE A 66 -11.63 -9.64 9.18
C ILE A 66 -10.58 -9.13 8.20
N VAL A 67 -9.35 -8.99 8.66
CA VAL A 67 -8.20 -8.62 7.82
C VAL A 67 -7.39 -9.88 7.55
N VAL A 68 -7.22 -10.24 6.28
CA VAL A 68 -6.36 -11.35 5.85
C VAL A 68 -5.13 -10.73 5.18
N THR A 69 -4.07 -10.57 5.96
CA THR A 69 -2.85 -9.84 5.52
C THR A 69 -2.17 -10.51 4.34
N ALA A 70 -2.14 -11.85 4.31
CA ALA A 70 -1.57 -12.63 3.23
C ALA A 70 -2.29 -12.41 1.88
N GLU A 71 -3.61 -12.19 1.91
CA GLU A 71 -4.44 -11.93 0.73
C GLU A 71 -4.47 -10.45 0.35
N ARG A 72 -4.04 -9.56 1.27
CA ARG A 72 -4.17 -8.10 1.15
C ARG A 72 -5.63 -7.67 0.96
N HIS A 73 -6.50 -8.31 1.72
CA HIS A 73 -7.93 -8.02 1.74
C HIS A 73 -8.46 -7.78 3.16
N LEU A 74 -9.45 -6.91 3.22
CA LEU A 74 -10.29 -6.67 4.39
C LEU A 74 -11.71 -7.09 4.04
N TYR A 75 -12.35 -7.82 4.94
CA TYR A 75 -13.71 -8.34 4.81
C TYR A 75 -14.60 -7.74 5.90
N LEU A 76 -15.61 -6.99 5.52
CA LEU A 76 -16.70 -6.58 6.42
C LEU A 76 -17.82 -7.63 6.34
N ILE A 77 -18.03 -8.37 7.41
CA ILE A 77 -19.02 -9.45 7.49
C ILE A 77 -20.42 -8.85 7.43
N GLN A 78 -21.24 -9.34 6.49
CA GLN A 78 -22.62 -8.89 6.27
C GLN A 78 -23.68 -9.89 6.78
N GLY A 79 -23.25 -11.11 7.17
CA GLY A 79 -24.14 -12.22 7.47
C GLY A 79 -24.55 -13.00 6.22
N ASN A 80 -25.32 -14.08 6.43
CA ASN A 80 -25.80 -14.95 5.35
C ASN A 80 -24.68 -15.49 4.44
N GLY A 81 -23.51 -15.77 5.00
CA GLY A 81 -22.34 -16.25 4.27
C GLY A 81 -21.74 -15.25 3.29
N ARG A 82 -21.95 -13.93 3.48
CA ARG A 82 -21.44 -12.87 2.62
C ARG A 82 -20.60 -11.87 3.40
N ALA A 83 -19.63 -11.30 2.71
CA ALA A 83 -18.86 -10.16 3.17
C ALA A 83 -18.68 -9.13 2.04
N LEU A 84 -18.49 -7.89 2.43
CA LEU A 84 -17.96 -6.85 1.53
C LEU A 84 -16.44 -6.88 1.64
N ARG A 85 -15.78 -7.20 0.53
CA ARG A 85 -14.34 -7.30 0.43
C ARG A 85 -13.76 -6.01 -0.13
N TYR A 86 -12.68 -5.52 0.50
CA TYR A 86 -11.90 -4.39 0.06
C TYR A 86 -10.44 -4.80 -0.16
N GLY A 87 -9.78 -4.25 -1.14
CA GLY A 87 -8.33 -4.32 -1.29
C GLY A 87 -7.64 -3.42 -0.28
N ILE A 88 -6.54 -3.89 0.28
CA ILE A 88 -5.77 -3.12 1.27
C ILE A 88 -4.26 -3.18 1.01
N GLY A 89 -3.55 -2.12 1.40
CA GLY A 89 -2.11 -2.17 1.63
C GLY A 89 -1.84 -2.63 3.06
N VAL A 90 -0.80 -3.43 3.27
CA VAL A 90 -0.47 -4.06 4.55
C VAL A 90 0.95 -3.72 5.00
N GLY A 91 1.30 -4.10 6.22
CA GLY A 91 2.65 -4.00 6.75
C GLY A 91 3.67 -4.76 5.91
N ARG A 92 4.83 -4.14 5.64
CA ARG A 92 5.98 -4.81 5.04
C ARG A 92 6.55 -5.87 5.98
N GLU A 93 7.45 -6.69 5.49
CA GLU A 93 8.13 -7.70 6.30
C GLU A 93 8.70 -7.10 7.61
N GLY A 94 8.49 -7.79 8.73
CA GLY A 94 8.84 -7.32 10.07
C GLY A 94 7.83 -6.34 10.71
N PHE A 95 6.78 -5.94 9.98
CA PHE A 95 5.70 -5.06 10.49
C PHE A 95 4.32 -5.70 10.36
N THR A 96 4.26 -7.01 10.16
CA THR A 96 3.01 -7.77 10.20
C THR A 96 2.64 -8.11 11.64
N TRP A 97 1.35 -8.16 11.93
CA TRP A 97 0.83 -8.55 13.23
C TRP A 97 -0.51 -9.26 13.07
N GLN A 98 -0.89 -10.04 14.06
CA GLN A 98 -2.15 -10.75 14.13
C GLN A 98 -2.78 -10.51 15.49
N GLY A 99 -4.10 -10.64 15.57
CA GLY A 99 -4.79 -10.50 16.84
C GLY A 99 -6.26 -10.10 16.71
N LEU A 100 -6.86 -9.91 17.88
CA LEU A 100 -8.23 -9.47 18.02
C LEU A 100 -8.24 -8.14 18.75
N VAL A 101 -8.82 -7.13 18.13
CA VAL A 101 -8.96 -5.78 18.65
C VAL A 101 -10.34 -5.22 18.32
N ASN A 102 -10.67 -4.06 18.86
CA ASN A 102 -11.88 -3.34 18.50
C ASN A 102 -11.53 -1.95 17.97
N ILE A 103 -12.41 -1.37 17.18
CA ILE A 103 -12.30 0.04 16.81
C ILE A 103 -12.57 0.89 18.06
N THR A 104 -11.59 1.66 18.48
CA THR A 104 -11.70 2.50 19.70
C THR A 104 -12.02 3.96 19.40
N ARG A 105 -11.68 4.43 18.21
CA ARG A 105 -11.90 5.79 17.75
C ARG A 105 -11.99 5.85 16.23
N LYS A 106 -12.72 6.82 15.73
CA LYS A 106 -12.83 7.16 14.30
C LYS A 106 -12.49 8.64 14.13
N ALA A 107 -11.86 8.99 13.02
CA ALA A 107 -11.53 10.37 12.69
C ALA A 107 -11.68 10.64 11.19
N GLU A 108 -12.17 11.81 10.83
CA GLU A 108 -12.19 12.37 9.51
C GLU A 108 -10.95 13.24 9.30
N TRP A 109 -10.32 13.09 8.13
CA TRP A 109 -9.10 13.83 7.78
C TRP A 109 -8.12 13.94 8.94
N PRO A 110 -7.65 12.81 9.50
CA PRO A 110 -6.84 12.82 10.71
C PRO A 110 -5.50 13.49 10.47
N ASP A 111 -4.99 14.17 11.49
CA ASP A 111 -3.61 14.61 11.51
C ASP A 111 -2.66 13.40 11.53
N TRP A 112 -1.47 13.58 11.00
CA TRP A 112 -0.43 12.58 11.00
C TRP A 112 0.81 13.04 11.76
N THR A 113 1.23 12.21 12.69
CA THR A 113 2.50 12.34 13.40
C THR A 113 3.26 11.04 13.18
N PRO A 114 4.40 11.07 12.47
CA PRO A 114 5.21 9.87 12.26
C PRO A 114 5.67 9.28 13.59
N PRO A 115 5.63 7.95 13.75
CA PRO A 115 6.22 7.30 14.91
C PRO A 115 7.73 7.60 15.03
N PRO A 116 8.29 7.66 16.25
CA PRO A 116 9.73 7.93 16.45
C PRO A 116 10.65 7.02 15.64
N GLU A 117 10.33 5.75 15.53
CA GLU A 117 11.10 4.76 14.77
C GLU A 117 11.07 5.04 13.26
N MET A 118 9.96 5.61 12.76
CA MET A 118 9.86 6.05 11.37
C MET A 118 10.77 7.25 11.11
N ILE A 119 10.77 8.21 12.03
CA ILE A 119 11.68 9.37 11.96
C ILE A 119 13.15 8.95 12.01
N GLN A 120 13.49 7.92 12.78
CA GLN A 120 14.86 7.40 12.81
C GLN A 120 15.29 6.82 11.46
N ARG A 121 14.38 6.13 10.76
CA ARG A 121 14.64 5.59 9.41
C ARG A 121 14.59 6.65 8.32
N GLN A 122 13.77 7.68 8.50
CA GLN A 122 13.50 8.74 7.52
C GLN A 122 13.52 10.11 8.22
N PRO A 123 14.72 10.65 8.54
CA PRO A 123 14.86 11.89 9.33
C PRO A 123 14.28 13.14 8.66
N TYR A 124 14.07 13.10 7.35
CA TYR A 124 13.53 14.18 6.52
C TYR A 124 12.01 14.33 6.62
N LEU A 125 11.29 13.35 7.18
CA LEU A 125 9.85 13.43 7.35
C LEU A 125 9.44 14.59 8.29
N PRO A 126 8.32 15.27 8.01
CA PRO A 126 7.78 16.26 8.90
C PRO A 126 7.43 15.62 10.25
N ARG A 127 7.57 16.39 11.34
CA ARG A 127 7.21 15.93 12.69
C ARG A 127 5.70 15.90 12.92
N PHE A 128 4.97 16.63 12.11
CA PHE A 128 3.51 16.74 12.14
C PHE A 128 3.01 17.16 10.75
N MET A 129 1.84 16.63 10.37
CA MET A 129 1.12 17.04 9.17
C MET A 129 -0.37 17.11 9.50
N ALA A 130 -0.98 18.27 9.25
CA ALA A 130 -2.42 18.45 9.40
C ALA A 130 -3.19 17.56 8.42
N GLY A 131 -4.40 17.18 8.78
CA GLY A 131 -5.31 16.41 7.92
C GLY A 131 -5.59 17.12 6.60
N GLY A 132 -5.73 16.34 5.53
CA GLY A 132 -5.99 16.87 4.20
C GLY A 132 -5.55 15.91 3.09
N PRO A 133 -5.82 16.23 1.81
CA PRO A 133 -5.57 15.35 0.67
C PRO A 133 -4.12 14.86 0.53
N GLY A 134 -3.15 15.70 0.88
CA GLY A 134 -1.72 15.35 0.83
C GLY A 134 -1.21 14.56 2.05
N ASN A 135 -2.08 14.28 3.03
CA ASN A 135 -1.72 13.57 4.24
C ASN A 135 -1.76 12.05 4.01
N PRO A 136 -0.72 11.29 4.40
CA PRO A 136 -0.68 9.84 4.18
C PRO A 136 -1.77 9.03 4.90
N MET A 137 -2.47 9.63 5.87
CA MET A 137 -3.62 8.99 6.54
C MET A 137 -4.91 9.04 5.70
N GLY A 138 -4.95 9.84 4.64
CA GLY A 138 -6.11 9.98 3.78
C GLY A 138 -7.37 10.54 4.46
N ALA A 139 -8.53 10.24 3.87
CA ALA A 139 -9.81 10.86 4.24
C ALA A 139 -10.37 10.42 5.59
N ARG A 140 -10.09 9.18 6.04
CA ARG A 140 -10.64 8.59 7.27
C ARG A 140 -9.63 7.68 7.95
N ALA A 141 -9.74 7.58 9.28
CA ALA A 141 -9.01 6.59 10.06
C ALA A 141 -9.90 5.94 11.13
N LEU A 142 -9.73 4.61 11.28
CA LEU A 142 -10.32 3.78 12.33
C LEU A 142 -9.17 3.24 13.18
N TYR A 143 -9.13 3.62 14.45
CA TYR A 143 -8.05 3.29 15.39
C TYR A 143 -8.31 1.95 16.05
N LEU A 144 -7.30 1.08 16.11
CA LEU A 144 -7.43 -0.32 16.51
C LEU A 144 -6.92 -0.54 17.92
N GLY A 145 -7.86 -0.74 18.86
CA GLY A 145 -7.55 -1.03 20.26
C GLY A 145 -6.63 0.02 20.90
N GLY A 146 -5.82 -0.43 21.87
CA GLY A 146 -4.73 0.34 22.47
C GLY A 146 -3.42 0.27 21.69
N THR A 147 -3.48 -0.06 20.38
CA THR A 147 -2.31 -0.20 19.51
C THR A 147 -1.98 1.11 18.81
N VAL A 148 -0.84 1.13 18.13
CA VAL A 148 -0.46 2.20 17.19
C VAL A 148 -1.06 2.00 15.79
N TYR A 149 -1.79 0.90 15.56
CA TYR A 149 -2.29 0.52 14.24
C TYR A 149 -3.65 1.13 13.92
N ARG A 150 -3.91 1.31 12.64
CA ARG A 150 -5.12 1.92 12.11
C ARG A 150 -5.52 1.25 10.80
N ILE A 151 -6.81 1.30 10.48
CA ILE A 151 -7.31 1.18 9.12
C ILE A 151 -7.52 2.61 8.65
N HIS A 152 -6.93 3.03 7.53
CA HIS A 152 -6.99 4.42 7.09
C HIS A 152 -6.94 4.56 5.58
N GLY A 153 -7.33 5.71 5.07
CA GLY A 153 -7.16 6.08 3.67
C GLY A 153 -5.70 6.25 3.27
N THR A 154 -5.46 6.74 2.09
CA THR A 154 -4.09 7.01 1.62
C THR A 154 -4.07 8.15 0.60
N ASN A 155 -2.94 8.83 0.49
CA ASN A 155 -2.59 9.72 -0.61
C ASN A 155 -1.79 8.99 -1.71
N ALA A 156 -1.59 7.67 -1.56
CA ALA A 156 -0.81 6.82 -2.45
C ALA A 156 -1.59 5.53 -2.78
N PRO A 157 -2.69 5.62 -3.58
CA PRO A 157 -3.59 4.51 -3.86
C PRO A 157 -2.93 3.34 -4.59
N GLU A 158 -1.83 3.56 -5.31
CA GLU A 158 -1.00 2.53 -5.94
C GLU A 158 -0.37 1.57 -4.93
N THR A 159 -0.42 1.90 -3.64
CA THR A 159 0.08 1.02 -2.57
C THR A 159 -0.93 -0.03 -2.12
N ILE A 160 -2.18 0.05 -2.59
CA ILE A 160 -3.19 -0.99 -2.35
C ILE A 160 -2.78 -2.28 -3.07
N GLY A 161 -2.90 -3.41 -2.40
CA GLY A 161 -2.39 -4.69 -2.88
C GLY A 161 -0.91 -4.93 -2.58
N HIS A 162 -0.23 -4.02 -1.89
CA HIS A 162 1.19 -4.13 -1.58
C HIS A 162 1.48 -4.15 -0.07
N ALA A 163 2.63 -4.75 0.28
CA ALA A 163 3.16 -4.80 1.65
C ALA A 163 4.20 -3.69 1.84
N VAL A 164 3.76 -2.49 2.21
CA VAL A 164 4.60 -1.29 2.22
C VAL A 164 4.49 -0.45 3.50
N SER A 165 3.47 -0.69 4.33
CA SER A 165 3.23 0.13 5.52
C SER A 165 4.09 -0.29 6.72
N SER A 166 4.03 0.48 7.80
CA SER A 166 4.61 0.13 9.10
C SER A 166 3.59 -0.57 10.03
N GLY A 167 2.68 -1.39 9.46
CA GLY A 167 1.72 -2.22 10.19
C GLY A 167 0.28 -1.75 10.14
N CYS A 168 0.00 -0.53 9.67
CA CYS A 168 -1.37 -0.06 9.40
C CYS A 168 -1.94 -0.69 8.13
N PHE A 169 -3.26 -0.70 8.02
CA PHE A 169 -3.99 -1.18 6.84
C PHE A 169 -4.46 0.03 6.04
N ARG A 170 -3.96 0.16 4.81
CA ARG A 170 -4.31 1.25 3.89
C ARG A 170 -5.45 0.85 3.00
N MET A 171 -6.33 1.79 2.71
CA MET A 171 -7.42 1.66 1.76
C MET A 171 -7.41 2.87 0.82
N THR A 172 -8.05 2.76 -0.33
CA THR A 172 -8.37 3.98 -1.10
C THR A 172 -9.24 4.90 -0.24
N ASN A 173 -9.26 6.19 -0.55
CA ASN A 173 -10.09 7.14 0.20
C ASN A 173 -11.58 6.81 0.08
N ASP A 174 -12.05 6.40 -1.09
CA ASP A 174 -13.45 6.02 -1.31
C ASP A 174 -13.84 4.78 -0.49
N ASP A 175 -12.97 3.78 -0.45
CA ASP A 175 -13.23 2.54 0.29
C ASP A 175 -13.18 2.74 1.80
N VAL A 176 -12.26 3.56 2.31
CA VAL A 176 -12.21 3.85 3.75
C VAL A 176 -13.39 4.72 4.19
N VAL A 177 -13.88 5.62 3.35
CA VAL A 177 -15.11 6.39 3.62
C VAL A 177 -16.29 5.44 3.70
N ASP A 178 -16.46 4.53 2.72
CA ASP A 178 -17.53 3.55 2.72
C ASP A 178 -17.46 2.63 3.97
N LEU A 179 -16.27 2.13 4.34
CA LEU A 179 -16.09 1.33 5.56
C LEU A 179 -16.40 2.13 6.83
N TYR A 180 -15.93 3.37 6.89
CA TYR A 180 -16.14 4.28 7.99
C TYR A 180 -17.63 4.52 8.29
N GLU A 181 -18.44 4.72 7.26
CA GLU A 181 -19.90 4.90 7.40
C GLU A 181 -20.60 3.63 7.93
N ARG A 182 -20.10 2.44 7.57
CA ARG A 182 -20.74 1.15 7.90
C ARG A 182 -20.44 0.65 9.30
N VAL A 183 -19.31 0.99 9.89
CA VAL A 183 -18.84 0.37 11.13
C VAL A 183 -18.84 1.35 12.30
N PRO A 184 -19.41 0.98 13.47
CA PRO A 184 -19.38 1.80 14.67
C PRO A 184 -18.04 1.67 15.41
N VAL A 185 -17.79 2.62 16.32
CA VAL A 185 -16.82 2.42 17.41
C VAL A 185 -17.28 1.21 18.23
N GLY A 186 -16.34 0.37 18.66
CA GLY A 186 -16.60 -0.90 19.31
C GLY A 186 -16.65 -2.10 18.36
N ALA A 187 -16.72 -1.89 17.04
CA ALA A 187 -16.71 -2.98 16.08
C ALA A 187 -15.47 -3.87 16.24
N LYS A 188 -15.69 -5.19 16.20
CA LYS A 188 -14.65 -6.22 16.33
C LYS A 188 -13.79 -6.25 15.06
N VAL A 189 -12.48 -6.37 15.24
CA VAL A 189 -11.51 -6.53 14.16
C VAL A 189 -10.64 -7.75 14.46
N VAL A 190 -10.64 -8.71 13.55
CA VAL A 190 -9.81 -9.93 13.60
C VAL A 190 -8.73 -9.78 12.53
N VAL A 191 -7.47 -9.85 12.90
CA VAL A 191 -6.32 -9.77 11.99
C VAL A 191 -5.63 -11.13 11.93
N LEU A 192 -5.55 -11.69 10.71
CA LEU A 192 -5.01 -13.01 10.37
C LEU A 192 -3.74 -12.90 9.52
#